data_2e7a75fe0b13baf5ed0569592c1a2389
#
_entry.id   2e7a75fe0b13baf5ed0569592c1a2389
#
_cell.length_a   1.000
_cell.length_b   1.000
_cell.length_c   1.000
_cell.angle_alpha   90.00
_cell.angle_beta   90.00
_cell.angle_gamma   90.00
#
_symmetry.space_group_name_H-M   'P 1'
#
loop_
_entity.id
_entity.type
_entity.pdbx_description
1 polymer ?
#
loop_
_entity_poly.entity_id
_entity_poly.type
_entity_poly.pdbx_seq_one_letter_code
_entity_poly.pdbx_strand_id
1 'polypeptide(L)' 'MTIERTTHPYIIRDANIYNGEPIIERTRTGVRHIILLFQSGKDPEEIASIHRLTLAQVYDALSFYYDNEVEIEHSIHNEP' A
#
# COMPACT_ATOMS: atom_id res chain seq x y z
N MET A 1 9.10 0.40 19.70
CA MET A 1 8.79 -0.39 18.51
C MET A 1 8.67 0.52 17.30
N THR A 2 9.11 0.04 16.16
CA THR A 2 9.10 0.84 14.93
C THR A 2 7.84 0.62 14.10
N ILE A 3 7.01 -0.36 14.47
CA ILE A 3 5.81 -0.71 13.71
C ILE A 3 4.58 -0.05 14.32
N GLU A 4 3.80 0.60 13.47
CA GLU A 4 2.53 1.21 13.85
C GLU A 4 1.42 0.56 13.05
N ARG A 5 0.41 0.03 13.73
CA ARG A 5 -0.74 -0.56 13.06
C ARG A 5 -1.74 0.53 12.70
N THR A 6 -2.37 0.35 11.53
CA THR A 6 -3.43 1.26 11.09
C THR A 6 -4.79 0.63 11.39
N THR A 7 -5.86 1.35 11.06
CA THR A 7 -7.22 0.81 11.18
C THR A 7 -7.52 -0.23 10.10
N HIS A 8 -6.65 -0.40 9.13
CA HIS A 8 -6.80 -1.40 8.09
C HIS A 8 -5.98 -2.63 8.46
N PRO A 9 -6.59 -3.83 8.52
CA PRO A 9 -5.97 -4.99 9.14
C PRO A 9 -4.66 -5.45 8.52
N TYR A 10 -4.46 -5.18 7.23
CA TYR A 10 -3.23 -5.62 6.55
C TYR A 10 -2.21 -4.50 6.37
N ILE A 11 -2.53 -3.28 6.77
CA ILE A 11 -1.68 -2.12 6.50
C ILE A 11 -1.01 -1.65 7.78
N ILE A 12 0.32 -1.54 7.73
CA ILE A 12 1.12 -1.04 8.85
C ILE A 12 2.07 0.04 8.36
N ARG A 13 2.70 0.72 9.31
CA ARG A 13 3.83 1.61 9.05
C ARG A 13 5.02 1.09 9.84
N ASP A 14 6.18 1.02 9.19
CA ASP A 14 7.42 0.62 9.83
C ASP A 14 8.44 1.72 9.55
N ALA A 15 8.92 2.38 10.60
CA ALA A 15 9.84 3.50 10.44
C ALA A 15 11.10 3.12 9.65
N ASN A 16 11.45 1.84 9.63
CA ASN A 16 12.63 1.36 8.91
C ASN A 16 12.36 0.99 7.46
N ILE A 17 11.11 1.11 6.99
CA ILE A 17 10.75 0.77 5.62
C ILE A 17 10.07 1.99 5.00
N TYR A 18 10.69 2.53 3.94
CA TYR A 18 10.16 3.69 3.20
C TYR A 18 9.78 4.86 4.12
N ASN A 19 10.59 5.10 5.16
CA ASN A 19 10.37 6.21 6.11
C ASN A 19 9.00 6.18 6.77
N GLY A 20 8.45 4.99 7.01
CA GLY A 20 7.17 4.86 7.69
C GLY A 20 5.96 5.02 6.78
N GLU A 21 6.13 4.99 5.47
CA GLU A 21 4.99 4.99 4.57
C GLU A 21 4.20 3.69 4.74
N PRO A 22 2.89 3.71 4.46
CA PRO A 22 2.06 2.51 4.65
C PRO A 22 2.47 1.39 3.70
N ILE A 23 2.57 0.20 4.27
CA ILE A 23 2.97 -1.02 3.54
C ILE A 23 2.03 -2.16 3.93
N ILE A 24 2.04 -3.21 3.11
CA ILE A 24 1.39 -4.47 3.48
C ILE A 24 2.25 -5.16 4.53
N GLU A 25 1.65 -5.57 5.63
CA GLU A 25 2.33 -6.21 6.75
C GLU A 25 3.16 -7.39 6.27
N ARG A 26 4.37 -7.51 6.80
CA ARG A 26 5.32 -8.59 6.49
C ARG A 26 5.81 -8.59 5.05
N THR A 27 5.71 -7.45 4.38
CA THR A 27 6.26 -7.28 3.04
C THR A 27 6.95 -5.92 2.94
N ARG A 28 7.61 -5.69 1.81
CA ARG A 28 8.12 -4.36 1.47
C ARG A 28 7.27 -3.72 0.36
N THR A 29 6.05 -4.20 0.19
CA THR A 29 5.15 -3.63 -0.81
C THR A 29 4.40 -2.46 -0.20
N GLY A 30 4.68 -1.26 -0.69
CA GLY A 30 3.98 -0.07 -0.24
C GLY A 30 2.59 0.03 -0.83
N VAL A 31 1.68 0.65 -0.09
CA VAL A 31 0.34 0.93 -0.63
C VAL A 31 0.49 1.71 -1.95
N ARG A 32 1.41 2.68 -2.02
CA ARG A 32 1.61 3.46 -3.26
C ARG A 32 1.98 2.58 -4.44
N HIS A 33 2.71 1.48 -4.23
CA HIS A 33 3.07 0.58 -5.33
C HIS A 33 1.83 -0.08 -5.92
N ILE A 34 0.90 -0.47 -5.03
CA ILE A 34 -0.35 -1.09 -5.45
C ILE A 34 -1.22 -0.07 -6.19
N ILE A 35 -1.29 1.15 -5.67
CA ILE A 35 -2.11 2.19 -6.29
C ILE A 35 -1.56 2.60 -7.65
N LEU A 36 -0.24 2.66 -7.81
CA LEU A 36 0.36 2.96 -9.11
C LEU A 36 -0.07 1.94 -10.16
N LEU A 37 -0.05 0.66 -9.82
CA LEU A 37 -0.50 -0.38 -10.75
C LEU A 37 -2.00 -0.23 -11.04
N PHE A 38 -2.79 0.03 -10.02
CA PHE A 38 -4.23 0.20 -10.18
C PHE A 38 -4.53 1.37 -11.13
N GLN A 39 -3.84 2.49 -10.94
CA GLN A 39 -4.03 3.67 -11.78
C GLN A 39 -3.52 3.46 -13.21
N SER A 40 -2.60 2.52 -13.41
CA SER A 40 -2.12 2.19 -14.75
C SER A 40 -3.04 1.24 -15.50
N GLY A 41 -4.13 0.79 -14.87
CA GLY A 41 -5.12 -0.05 -15.50
C GLY A 41 -5.08 -1.52 -15.10
N LYS A 42 -4.20 -1.90 -14.17
CA LYS A 42 -4.17 -3.28 -13.69
C LYS A 42 -5.36 -3.53 -12.76
N ASP A 43 -6.00 -4.68 -12.89
CA ASP A 43 -7.08 -5.02 -11.97
C ASP A 43 -6.50 -5.64 -10.68
N PRO A 44 -7.30 -5.73 -9.62
CA PRO A 44 -6.79 -6.24 -8.33
C PRO A 44 -6.19 -7.64 -8.41
N GLU A 45 -6.72 -8.51 -9.27
CA GLU A 45 -6.18 -9.85 -9.41
C GLU A 45 -4.80 -9.84 -10.04
N GLU A 46 -4.58 -8.99 -11.04
CA GLU A 46 -3.26 -8.82 -11.64
C GLU A 46 -2.27 -8.27 -10.61
N ILE A 47 -2.69 -7.28 -9.84
CA ILE A 47 -1.84 -6.67 -8.82
C ILE A 47 -1.44 -7.71 -7.78
N ALA A 48 -2.40 -8.53 -7.34
CA ALA A 48 -2.12 -9.60 -6.38
C ALA A 48 -1.07 -10.55 -6.93
N SER A 49 -1.19 -10.92 -8.19
CA SER A 49 -0.22 -11.81 -8.84
C SER A 49 1.16 -11.18 -8.93
N ILE A 50 1.22 -9.92 -9.35
CA ILE A 50 2.50 -9.21 -9.52
C ILE A 50 3.27 -9.14 -8.21
N HIS A 51 2.59 -8.81 -7.11
CA HIS A 51 3.23 -8.61 -5.81
C HIS A 51 3.14 -9.83 -4.89
N ARG A 52 2.58 -10.94 -5.36
CA ARG A 52 2.41 -12.17 -4.58
C ARG A 52 1.62 -11.92 -3.30
N LEU A 53 0.52 -11.21 -3.45
CA LEU A 53 -0.37 -10.87 -2.35
C LEU A 53 -1.70 -11.61 -2.51
N THR A 54 -2.48 -11.65 -1.44
CA THR A 54 -3.86 -12.11 -1.54
C THR A 54 -4.75 -10.98 -2.05
N LEU A 55 -5.92 -11.34 -2.56
CA LEU A 55 -6.90 -10.33 -2.94
C LEU A 55 -7.33 -9.48 -1.75
N ALA A 56 -7.44 -10.11 -0.56
CA ALA A 56 -7.81 -9.37 0.65
C ALA A 56 -6.79 -8.26 0.93
N GLN A 57 -5.50 -8.55 0.77
CA GLN A 57 -4.45 -7.55 0.97
C GLN A 57 -4.56 -6.42 -0.05
N VAL A 58 -4.81 -6.76 -1.30
CA VAL A 58 -4.92 -5.74 -2.36
C VAL A 58 -6.15 -4.86 -2.12
N TYR A 59 -7.29 -5.46 -1.80
CA TYR A 59 -8.50 -4.67 -1.54
C TYR A 59 -8.36 -3.81 -0.29
N ASP A 60 -7.63 -4.31 0.73
CA ASP A 60 -7.39 -3.51 1.92
C ASP A 60 -6.51 -2.29 1.59
N ALA A 61 -5.52 -2.47 0.72
CA ALA A 61 -4.70 -1.35 0.25
C ALA A 61 -5.51 -0.33 -0.53
N LEU A 62 -6.44 -0.79 -1.36
CA LEU A 62 -7.34 0.11 -2.08
C LEU A 62 -8.24 0.87 -1.11
N SER A 63 -8.78 0.18 -0.11
CA SER A 63 -9.60 0.81 0.91
C SER A 63 -8.80 1.84 1.69
N PHE A 64 -7.58 1.49 2.07
CA PHE A 64 -6.68 2.44 2.76
C PHE A 64 -6.43 3.67 1.91
N TYR A 65 -6.22 3.48 0.61
CA TYR A 65 -6.01 4.60 -0.30
C TYR A 65 -7.19 5.57 -0.27
N TYR A 66 -8.41 5.04 -0.38
CA TYR A 66 -9.59 5.91 -0.41
C TYR A 66 -9.80 6.63 0.92
N ASP A 67 -9.35 6.06 2.03
CA ASP A 67 -9.39 6.73 3.33
C ASP A 67 -8.25 7.72 3.53
N ASN A 68 -7.21 7.68 2.66
CA ASN A 68 -6.00 8.48 2.83
C ASN A 68 -5.46 8.98 1.50
N GLU A 69 -6.35 9.44 0.61
CA GLU A 69 -5.97 9.79 -0.76
C GLU A 69 -4.88 10.85 -0.83
N VAL A 70 -4.97 11.88 0.01
CA VAL A 70 -4.00 12.97 -0.03
C VAL A 70 -2.60 12.44 0.28
N GLU A 71 -2.48 11.61 1.31
CA GLU A 71 -1.19 11.04 1.68
C GLU A 71 -0.60 10.20 0.56
N ILE A 72 -1.40 9.31 -0.01
CA ILE A 72 -0.90 8.37 -1.02
C ILE A 72 -0.59 9.10 -2.33
N GLU A 73 -1.45 10.03 -2.74
CA GLU A 73 -1.18 10.81 -3.95
C GLU A 73 0.08 11.65 -3.79
N HIS A 74 0.28 12.22 -2.60
CA HIS A 74 1.50 12.97 -2.32
C HIS A 74 2.74 12.06 -2.43
N SER A 75 2.67 10.87 -1.86
CA SER A 75 3.77 9.91 -1.94
C SER A 75 4.09 9.53 -3.37
N ILE A 76 3.06 9.29 -4.19
CA ILE A 76 3.24 8.93 -5.59
C ILE A 76 3.89 10.06 -6.38
N HIS A 77 3.41 11.28 -6.20
CA HIS A 77 3.85 12.40 -7.03
C HIS A 77 5.16 13.04 -6.55
N ASN A 78 5.59 12.73 -5.33
CA ASN A 78 6.83 13.27 -4.78
C ASN A 78 7.92 12.21 -4.66
N GLU A 79 7.75 11.07 -5.31
CA GLU A 79 8.74 10.01 -5.35
C GLU A 79 9.97 10.49 -6.12
N PRO A 80 11.17 10.42 -5.53
CA PRO A 80 12.39 10.80 -6.24
C PRO A 80 12.67 9.90 -7.43
#